data_82c469c08b8a56f34377f64ab6c31ecd
#
_entry.id   82c469c08b8a56f34377f64ab6c31ecd
#
_cell.length_a   1.000
_cell.length_b   1.000
_cell.length_c   1.000
_cell.angle_alpha   90.00
_cell.angle_beta   90.00
_cell.angle_gamma   90.00
#
_symmetry.space_group_name_H-M   'P 1'
#
loop_
_entity.id
_entity.type
_entity.pdbx_description
1 polymer ?
#
loop_
_entity_poly.entity_id
_entity_poly.type
_entity_poly.pdbx_seq_one_letter_code
_entity_poly.pdbx_strand_id
1 'polypeptide(L)'
;MMIQLQGLLSTITFLDIIDIVVVAYFLYRLFLMLKNTRAATLGKGLMVLIGFTLICRWLNLHVISWLLEKSMTVIMVALPVVFQPELRRALEQIGRGKLFHKGSELDEQELEEMLDSVAHATKVMSKNKVGALMVFERATGLAERIETGVPIDGLVSSGLLQNIFVKDTPLHDGAVIIRGNRVVAACCLLPLTENRNLSQELGTRHRAAIGMSEQSDAMILVVSEETGTISIARNGELMRYLTVDDVKEILRTAIFRPHAAVKNSLVEKIKSLWGGEKK
;
A
#
# COMPACT_ATOMS: atom_id res chain seq x y z
N MET A 1 43.14 5.70 -26.87
CA MET A 1 42.03 5.90 -25.92
C MET A 1 41.09 7.05 -26.33
N MET A 2 41.56 8.25 -26.70
CA MET A 2 40.67 9.33 -27.14
C MET A 2 39.95 9.06 -28.48
N ILE A 3 40.57 8.39 -29.44
CA ILE A 3 39.99 8.09 -30.76
C ILE A 3 38.83 7.07 -30.66
N GLN A 4 38.89 6.13 -29.69
CA GLN A 4 37.80 5.18 -29.46
C GLN A 4 36.58 5.81 -28.75
N LEU A 5 36.77 6.83 -27.93
CA LEU A 5 35.70 7.59 -27.32
C LEU A 5 34.94 8.48 -28.31
N GLN A 6 35.63 9.07 -29.30
CA GLN A 6 34.98 9.86 -30.33
C GLN A 6 34.14 8.99 -31.30
N GLY A 7 34.59 7.76 -31.59
CA GLY A 7 33.82 6.81 -32.40
C GLY A 7 32.54 6.30 -31.69
N LEU A 8 32.55 6.15 -30.34
CA LEU A 8 31.40 5.79 -29.56
C LEU A 8 30.36 6.92 -29.44
N LEU A 9 30.81 8.17 -29.35
CA LEU A 9 29.92 9.33 -29.29
C LEU A 9 29.21 9.65 -30.62
N SER A 10 29.81 9.28 -31.78
CA SER A 10 29.22 9.50 -33.08
C SER A 10 28.16 8.48 -33.48
N THR A 11 28.03 7.38 -32.73
CA THR A 11 27.04 6.32 -32.97
C THR A 11 25.81 6.42 -32.04
N ILE A 12 25.80 7.39 -31.11
CA ILE A 12 24.66 7.56 -30.22
C ILE A 12 23.48 8.16 -31.00
N THR A 13 22.46 7.34 -31.21
CA THR A 13 21.21 7.73 -31.85
C THR A 13 20.27 8.36 -30.81
N PHE A 14 19.37 9.23 -31.26
CA PHE A 14 18.33 9.79 -30.38
C PHE A 14 17.53 8.72 -29.64
N LEU A 15 17.35 7.54 -30.22
CA LEU A 15 16.73 6.37 -29.61
C LEU A 15 17.52 5.82 -28.41
N ASP A 16 18.86 5.87 -28.47
CA ASP A 16 19.71 5.39 -27.37
C ASP A 16 19.59 6.29 -26.13
N ILE A 17 19.37 7.59 -26.32
CA ILE A 17 19.12 8.54 -25.23
C ILE A 17 17.77 8.23 -24.57
N ILE A 18 16.73 7.94 -25.37
CA ILE A 18 15.41 7.57 -24.86
C ILE A 18 15.52 6.25 -24.06
N ASP A 19 16.23 5.27 -24.57
CA ASP A 19 16.43 3.97 -23.90
C ASP A 19 17.12 4.16 -22.54
N ILE A 20 18.21 4.93 -22.50
CA ILE A 20 18.91 5.25 -21.25
C ILE A 20 17.97 5.96 -20.25
N VAL A 21 17.16 6.92 -20.69
CA VAL A 21 16.23 7.65 -19.83
C VAL A 21 15.14 6.72 -19.29
N VAL A 22 14.58 5.85 -20.12
CA VAL A 22 13.57 4.88 -19.73
C VAL A 22 14.12 3.89 -18.69
N VAL A 23 15.30 3.33 -18.96
CA VAL A 23 15.98 2.41 -18.03
C VAL A 23 16.33 3.11 -16.71
N ALA A 24 16.89 4.33 -16.78
CA ALA A 24 17.21 5.12 -15.59
C ALA A 24 15.96 5.44 -14.75
N TYR A 25 14.84 5.81 -15.39
CA TYR A 25 13.56 6.04 -14.72
C TYR A 25 13.03 4.78 -14.07
N PHE A 26 13.09 3.64 -14.77
CA PHE A 26 12.65 2.36 -14.24
C PHE A 26 13.49 1.94 -13.02
N LEU A 27 14.82 2.04 -13.11
CA LEU A 27 15.74 1.74 -12.01
C LEU A 27 15.53 2.69 -10.81
N TYR A 28 15.31 3.97 -11.07
CA TYR A 28 15.00 4.95 -10.02
C TYR A 28 13.70 4.61 -9.27
N ARG A 29 12.65 4.23 -10.01
CA ARG A 29 11.38 3.78 -9.43
C ARG A 29 11.54 2.52 -8.61
N LEU A 30 12.28 1.55 -9.13
CA LEU A 30 12.59 0.30 -8.44
C LEU A 30 13.36 0.59 -7.13
N PHE A 31 14.36 1.46 -7.19
CA PHE A 31 15.13 1.87 -6.01
C PHE A 31 14.27 2.54 -4.94
N LEU A 32 13.32 3.42 -5.33
CA LEU A 32 12.39 4.04 -4.40
C LEU A 32 11.45 3.03 -3.73
N MET A 33 11.00 2.02 -4.46
CA MET A 33 10.18 0.94 -3.89
C MET A 33 10.95 0.08 -2.89
N LEU A 34 12.25 -0.10 -3.10
CA LEU A 34 13.10 -0.91 -2.23
C LEU A 34 13.64 -0.17 -1.01
N LYS A 35 13.67 1.17 -1.00
CA LYS A 35 14.39 2.01 -0.04
C LYS A 35 14.07 1.73 1.44
N ASN A 36 12.86 1.28 1.77
CA ASN A 36 12.41 1.07 3.15
C ASN A 36 11.99 -0.39 3.41
N THR A 37 12.50 -1.34 2.63
CA THR A 37 12.13 -2.76 2.75
C THR A 37 13.26 -3.59 3.35
N ARG A 38 12.93 -4.79 3.82
CA ARG A 38 13.92 -5.82 4.23
C ARG A 38 14.90 -6.14 3.09
N ALA A 39 14.47 -6.01 1.84
CA ALA A 39 15.31 -6.16 0.66
C ALA A 39 16.47 -5.15 0.61
N ALA A 40 16.25 -3.89 1.02
CA ALA A 40 17.32 -2.89 1.07
C ALA A 40 18.42 -3.26 2.08
N THR A 41 18.04 -3.83 3.21
CA THR A 41 19.01 -4.27 4.24
C THR A 41 19.83 -5.46 3.74
N LEU A 42 19.19 -6.44 3.11
CA LEU A 42 19.88 -7.58 2.48
C LEU A 42 20.78 -7.15 1.31
N GLY A 43 20.33 -6.19 0.49
CA GLY A 43 21.14 -5.62 -0.60
C GLY A 43 22.40 -4.94 -0.09
N LYS A 44 22.35 -4.22 1.05
CA LYS A 44 23.54 -3.64 1.69
C LYS A 44 24.52 -4.74 2.15
N GLY A 45 24.01 -5.81 2.78
CA GLY A 45 24.81 -6.96 3.18
C GLY A 45 25.53 -7.62 1.99
N LEU A 46 24.82 -7.80 0.88
CA LEU A 46 25.37 -8.36 -0.34
C LEU A 46 26.47 -7.47 -0.94
N MET A 47 26.27 -6.14 -0.97
CA MET A 47 27.30 -5.18 -1.42
C MET A 47 28.57 -5.23 -0.59
N VAL A 48 28.42 -5.36 0.74
CA VAL A 48 29.59 -5.54 1.64
C VAL A 48 30.33 -6.84 1.32
N LEU A 49 29.60 -7.93 1.08
CA LEU A 49 30.20 -9.23 0.73
C LEU A 49 30.94 -9.18 -0.61
N ILE A 50 30.37 -8.52 -1.63
CA ILE A 50 31.03 -8.30 -2.91
C ILE A 50 32.30 -7.46 -2.74
N GLY A 51 32.22 -6.36 -2.02
CA GLY A 51 33.37 -5.50 -1.73
C GLY A 51 34.50 -6.26 -1.03
N PHE A 52 34.14 -7.08 -0.03
CA PHE A 52 35.10 -7.92 0.67
C PHE A 52 35.73 -8.98 -0.25
N THR A 53 34.97 -9.59 -1.13
CA THR A 53 35.50 -10.55 -2.14
C THR A 53 36.50 -9.87 -3.07
N LEU A 54 36.22 -8.65 -3.53
CA LEU A 54 37.15 -7.88 -4.37
C LEU A 54 38.45 -7.56 -3.64
N ILE A 55 38.39 -7.18 -2.36
CA ILE A 55 39.57 -6.91 -1.53
C ILE A 55 40.42 -8.18 -1.35
N CYS A 56 39.77 -9.32 -1.06
CA CYS A 56 40.46 -10.60 -0.92
C CYS A 56 41.17 -11.05 -2.19
N ARG A 57 40.55 -10.82 -3.38
CA ARG A 57 41.18 -11.06 -4.69
C ARG A 57 42.39 -10.16 -4.91
N TRP A 58 42.27 -8.87 -4.59
CA TRP A 58 43.38 -7.93 -4.73
C TRP A 58 44.58 -8.28 -3.83
N LEU A 59 44.32 -8.82 -2.64
CA LEU A 59 45.34 -9.30 -1.70
C LEU A 59 45.85 -10.71 -2.02
N ASN A 60 45.41 -11.34 -3.13
CA ASN A 60 45.73 -12.71 -3.55
C ASN A 60 45.43 -13.79 -2.48
N LEU A 61 44.37 -13.60 -1.68
CA LEU A 61 43.94 -14.56 -0.68
C LEU A 61 43.07 -15.66 -1.32
N HIS A 62 43.71 -16.66 -1.93
CA HIS A 62 43.07 -17.65 -2.78
C HIS A 62 41.98 -18.48 -2.06
N VAL A 63 42.27 -18.97 -0.83
CA VAL A 63 41.37 -19.84 -0.08
C VAL A 63 40.07 -19.05 0.31
N ILE A 64 40.24 -17.85 0.85
CA ILE A 64 39.13 -17.01 1.28
C ILE A 64 38.31 -16.58 0.07
N SER A 65 38.95 -16.17 -1.02
CA SER A 65 38.27 -15.80 -2.26
C SER A 65 37.43 -16.96 -2.82
N TRP A 66 38.00 -18.17 -2.84
CA TRP A 66 37.28 -19.38 -3.30
C TRP A 66 36.05 -19.67 -2.42
N LEU A 67 36.20 -19.57 -1.08
CA LEU A 67 35.09 -19.79 -0.13
C LEU A 67 33.97 -18.75 -0.33
N LEU A 68 34.33 -17.48 -0.49
CA LEU A 68 33.39 -16.38 -0.72
C LEU A 68 32.66 -16.55 -2.06
N GLU A 69 33.35 -16.94 -3.11
CA GLU A 69 32.72 -17.22 -4.43
C GLU A 69 31.69 -18.36 -4.34
N LYS A 70 32.03 -19.45 -3.63
CA LYS A 70 31.06 -20.53 -3.40
C LYS A 70 29.87 -20.09 -2.57
N SER A 71 30.12 -19.29 -1.52
CA SER A 71 29.06 -18.71 -0.70
C SER A 71 28.14 -17.78 -1.51
N MET A 72 28.72 -16.97 -2.41
CA MET A 72 27.96 -16.11 -3.32
C MET A 72 27.04 -16.92 -4.25
N THR A 73 27.53 -18.05 -4.77
CA THR A 73 26.72 -18.94 -5.61
C THR A 73 25.51 -19.47 -4.84
N VAL A 74 25.72 -19.90 -3.58
CA VAL A 74 24.62 -20.37 -2.71
C VAL A 74 23.62 -19.26 -2.42
N ILE A 75 24.11 -18.05 -2.08
CA ILE A 75 23.26 -16.88 -1.83
C ILE A 75 22.44 -16.52 -3.07
N MET A 76 23.05 -16.55 -4.27
CA MET A 76 22.37 -16.22 -5.51
C MET A 76 21.21 -17.17 -5.81
N VAL A 77 21.33 -18.46 -5.47
CA VAL A 77 20.26 -19.44 -5.60
C VAL A 77 19.21 -19.29 -4.48
N ALA A 78 19.65 -19.00 -3.26
CA ALA A 78 18.75 -18.82 -2.12
C ALA A 78 17.92 -17.52 -2.19
N LEU A 79 18.44 -16.47 -2.83
CA LEU A 79 17.86 -15.14 -2.87
C LEU A 79 16.44 -15.13 -3.49
N PRO A 80 16.18 -15.74 -4.66
CA PRO A 80 14.82 -15.87 -5.19
C PRO A 80 13.84 -16.61 -4.26
N VAL A 81 14.32 -17.62 -3.53
CA VAL A 81 13.50 -18.38 -2.59
C VAL A 81 13.12 -17.51 -1.38
N VAL A 82 14.07 -16.76 -0.84
CA VAL A 82 13.82 -15.82 0.28
C VAL A 82 12.88 -14.69 -0.13
N PHE A 83 13.01 -14.19 -1.37
CA PHE A 83 12.17 -13.13 -1.92
C PHE A 83 10.94 -13.63 -2.68
N GLN A 84 10.61 -14.92 -2.62
CA GLN A 84 9.43 -15.47 -3.27
C GLN A 84 8.14 -14.70 -2.94
N PRO A 85 7.85 -14.33 -1.68
CA PRO A 85 6.65 -13.55 -1.36
C PRO A 85 6.65 -12.16 -2.00
N GLU A 86 7.80 -11.47 -1.97
CA GLU A 86 7.93 -10.12 -2.53
C GLU A 86 7.86 -10.14 -4.06
N LEU A 87 8.50 -11.11 -4.71
CA LEU A 87 8.42 -11.32 -6.15
C LEU A 87 7.00 -11.65 -6.60
N ARG A 88 6.30 -12.52 -5.86
CA ARG A 88 4.89 -12.83 -6.11
C ARG A 88 4.04 -11.57 -6.03
N ARG A 89 4.18 -10.76 -4.96
CA ARG A 89 3.46 -9.48 -4.80
C ARG A 89 3.75 -8.50 -5.94
N ALA A 90 5.03 -8.36 -6.33
CA ALA A 90 5.41 -7.48 -7.43
C ALA A 90 4.81 -7.94 -8.76
N LEU A 91 4.84 -9.24 -9.06
CA LEU A 91 4.22 -9.81 -10.27
C LEU A 91 2.70 -9.67 -10.25
N GLU A 92 2.06 -9.88 -9.10
CA GLU A 92 0.62 -9.66 -8.93
C GLU A 92 0.25 -8.17 -9.12
N GLN A 93 1.05 -7.23 -8.62
CA GLN A 93 0.86 -5.80 -8.87
C GLN A 93 1.02 -5.42 -10.34
N ILE A 94 1.97 -6.04 -11.05
CA ILE A 94 2.16 -5.84 -12.49
C ILE A 94 1.02 -6.51 -13.27
N GLY A 95 0.66 -7.75 -12.91
CA GLY A 95 -0.41 -8.50 -13.57
C GLY A 95 -1.82 -7.95 -13.30
N ARG A 96 -2.04 -7.38 -12.12
CA ARG A 96 -3.24 -6.63 -11.74
C ARG A 96 -3.19 -5.19 -12.22
N GLY A 97 -2.32 -4.85 -13.20
CA GLY A 97 -2.06 -3.51 -13.68
C GLY A 97 -3.29 -2.62 -13.68
N LYS A 98 -3.12 -1.32 -13.44
CA LYS A 98 -4.15 -0.25 -13.42
C LYS A 98 -5.19 -0.29 -14.56
N LEU A 99 -4.98 -1.15 -15.57
CA LEU A 99 -5.86 -1.38 -16.72
C LEU A 99 -7.07 -2.31 -16.41
N PHE A 100 -7.01 -3.11 -15.32
CA PHE A 100 -8.09 -4.04 -14.95
C PHE A 100 -8.82 -3.67 -13.66
N HIS A 101 -8.29 -2.78 -12.85
CA HIS A 101 -9.07 -2.16 -11.79
C HIS A 101 -9.82 -0.96 -12.36
N LYS A 102 -10.90 -1.25 -13.05
CA LYS A 102 -12.09 -0.43 -13.01
C LYS A 102 -12.63 -0.59 -11.57
N GLY A 103 -11.94 -0.03 -10.59
CA GLY A 103 -12.58 0.30 -9.33
C GLY A 103 -13.78 1.11 -9.77
N SER A 104 -14.98 0.63 -9.49
CA SER A 104 -16.19 1.37 -9.77
C SER A 104 -15.97 2.76 -9.18
N GLU A 105 -15.69 3.73 -10.05
CA GLU A 105 -15.75 5.13 -9.66
C GLU A 105 -17.19 5.28 -9.21
N LEU A 106 -17.34 5.34 -7.88
CA LEU A 106 -18.65 5.59 -7.30
C LEU A 106 -19.14 6.89 -7.88
N ASP A 107 -20.36 6.90 -8.36
CA ASP A 107 -21.08 8.13 -8.62
C ASP A 107 -21.14 8.92 -7.30
N GLU A 108 -21.12 10.24 -7.39
CA GLU A 108 -21.13 11.11 -6.20
C GLU A 108 -22.32 10.79 -5.28
N GLN A 109 -23.46 10.41 -5.87
CA GLN A 109 -24.64 9.99 -5.12
C GLN A 109 -24.42 8.66 -4.37
N GLU A 110 -23.86 7.65 -5.02
CA GLU A 110 -23.56 6.35 -4.40
C GLU A 110 -22.53 6.50 -3.26
N LEU A 111 -21.55 7.39 -3.44
CA LEU A 111 -20.59 7.70 -2.40
C LEU A 111 -21.27 8.34 -1.18
N GLU A 112 -22.14 9.33 -1.39
CA GLU A 112 -22.85 9.98 -0.29
C GLU A 112 -23.75 9.01 0.46
N GLU A 113 -24.51 8.16 -0.23
CA GLU A 113 -25.35 7.13 0.38
C GLU A 113 -24.53 6.14 1.22
N MET A 114 -23.37 5.74 0.71
CA MET A 114 -22.45 4.88 1.44
C MET A 114 -21.89 5.59 2.69
N LEU A 115 -21.44 6.84 2.57
CA LEU A 115 -20.91 7.62 3.68
C LEU A 115 -21.99 7.87 4.75
N ASP A 116 -23.23 8.15 4.37
CA ASP A 116 -24.35 8.30 5.29
C ASP A 116 -24.66 7.00 6.03
N SER A 117 -24.61 5.87 5.32
CA SER A 117 -24.79 4.54 5.91
C SER A 117 -23.69 4.22 6.95
N VAL A 118 -22.43 4.50 6.62
CA VAL A 118 -21.28 4.33 7.53
C VAL A 118 -21.41 5.27 8.73
N ALA A 119 -21.69 6.55 8.50
CA ALA A 119 -21.85 7.55 9.55
C ALA A 119 -22.97 7.17 10.53
N HIS A 120 -24.12 6.74 10.02
CA HIS A 120 -25.25 6.30 10.85
C HIS A 120 -24.88 5.03 11.65
N ALA A 121 -24.27 4.02 11.02
CA ALA A 121 -23.82 2.82 11.73
C ALA A 121 -22.81 3.17 12.84
N THR A 122 -21.83 4.00 12.52
CA THR A 122 -20.78 4.46 13.47
C THR A 122 -21.42 5.17 14.67
N LYS A 123 -22.40 6.06 14.43
CA LYS A 123 -23.13 6.76 15.49
C LYS A 123 -23.84 5.80 16.44
N VAL A 124 -24.52 4.80 15.90
CA VAL A 124 -25.26 3.82 16.70
C VAL A 124 -24.30 2.94 17.50
N MET A 125 -23.23 2.46 16.85
CA MET A 125 -22.22 1.62 17.50
C MET A 125 -21.45 2.38 18.60
N SER A 126 -21.09 3.64 18.35
CA SER A 126 -20.45 4.51 19.35
C SER A 126 -21.34 4.72 20.56
N LYS A 127 -22.61 5.05 20.36
CA LYS A 127 -23.58 5.26 21.45
C LYS A 127 -23.79 3.99 22.30
N ASN A 128 -23.82 2.83 21.65
CA ASN A 128 -24.07 1.55 22.29
C ASN A 128 -22.77 0.84 22.76
N LYS A 129 -21.62 1.47 22.56
CA LYS A 129 -20.28 0.91 22.85
C LYS A 129 -20.06 -0.44 22.17
N VAL A 130 -20.48 -0.57 20.93
CA VAL A 130 -20.23 -1.74 20.09
C VAL A 130 -18.90 -1.53 19.39
N GLY A 131 -17.93 -2.42 19.64
CA GLY A 131 -16.62 -2.39 19.02
C GLY A 131 -16.72 -2.68 17.51
N ALA A 132 -16.13 -1.83 16.69
CA ALA A 132 -16.12 -2.00 15.24
C ALA A 132 -14.75 -1.67 14.63
N LEU A 133 -14.41 -2.38 13.56
CA LEU A 133 -13.17 -2.19 12.80
C LEU A 133 -13.49 -2.28 11.31
N MET A 134 -13.53 -1.14 10.62
CA MET A 134 -13.91 -1.03 9.21
C MET A 134 -12.74 -0.50 8.39
N VAL A 135 -12.34 -1.25 7.37
CA VAL A 135 -11.21 -0.94 6.47
C VAL A 135 -11.75 -0.52 5.12
N PHE A 136 -11.48 0.70 4.71
CA PHE A 136 -11.82 1.22 3.39
C PHE A 136 -10.62 1.03 2.47
N GLU A 137 -10.73 0.05 1.55
CA GLU A 137 -9.68 -0.24 0.57
C GLU A 137 -9.51 0.92 -0.40
N ARG A 138 -8.25 1.25 -0.72
CA ARG A 138 -7.92 2.33 -1.66
C ARG A 138 -7.08 1.80 -2.83
N ALA A 139 -5.92 2.39 -3.09
CA ALA A 139 -5.06 1.98 -4.21
C ALA A 139 -4.33 0.67 -3.94
N THR A 140 -4.03 0.37 -2.68
CA THR A 140 -3.40 -0.90 -2.28
C THR A 140 -4.47 -1.96 -2.10
N GLY A 141 -4.43 -3.01 -2.94
CA GLY A 141 -5.37 -4.13 -2.84
C GLY A 141 -5.18 -4.94 -1.56
N LEU A 142 -6.29 -5.34 -0.92
CA LEU A 142 -6.31 -6.07 0.35
C LEU A 142 -6.70 -7.56 0.20
N ALA A 143 -6.45 -8.17 -0.98
CA ALA A 143 -6.87 -9.54 -1.28
C ALA A 143 -6.40 -10.56 -0.23
N GLU A 144 -5.12 -10.49 0.21
CA GLU A 144 -4.58 -11.38 1.25
C GLU A 144 -5.35 -11.29 2.58
N ARG A 145 -5.88 -10.11 2.92
CA ARG A 145 -6.66 -9.90 4.15
C ARG A 145 -8.09 -10.36 3.98
N ILE A 146 -8.67 -10.15 2.79
CA ILE A 146 -10.01 -10.62 2.42
C ILE A 146 -10.08 -12.15 2.50
N GLU A 147 -9.04 -12.86 2.05
CA GLU A 147 -8.97 -14.33 2.08
C GLU A 147 -8.99 -14.91 3.50
N THR A 148 -8.63 -14.14 4.53
CA THR A 148 -8.70 -14.59 5.93
C THR A 148 -10.09 -14.50 6.53
N GLY A 149 -11.01 -13.77 5.90
CA GLY A 149 -12.34 -13.50 6.41
C GLY A 149 -13.44 -14.31 5.72
N VAL A 150 -14.67 -13.98 6.06
CA VAL A 150 -15.88 -14.55 5.45
C VAL A 150 -16.34 -13.62 4.32
N PRO A 151 -16.46 -14.10 3.08
CA PRO A 151 -16.95 -13.29 1.97
C PRO A 151 -18.43 -12.91 2.17
N ILE A 152 -18.75 -11.63 1.96
CA ILE A 152 -20.10 -11.08 2.13
C ILE A 152 -20.65 -10.61 0.79
N ASP A 153 -19.88 -9.80 0.06
CA ASP A 153 -20.23 -9.16 -1.21
C ASP A 153 -21.60 -8.45 -1.19
N GLY A 154 -21.87 -7.69 -0.12
CA GLY A 154 -23.11 -6.94 0.09
C GLY A 154 -22.94 -5.43 -0.08
N LEU A 155 -24.01 -4.70 -0.48
CA LEU A 155 -24.00 -3.25 -0.46
C LEU A 155 -23.82 -2.73 0.97
N VAL A 156 -23.02 -1.68 1.13
CA VAL A 156 -22.85 -0.99 2.41
C VAL A 156 -24.17 -0.40 2.83
N SER A 157 -24.66 -0.82 3.96
CA SER A 157 -25.85 -0.25 4.61
C SER A 157 -25.64 -0.20 6.11
N SER A 158 -26.27 0.75 6.76
CA SER A 158 -26.18 0.88 8.23
C SER A 158 -26.65 -0.38 8.94
N GLY A 159 -27.70 -1.04 8.44
CA GLY A 159 -28.21 -2.29 9.01
C GLY A 159 -27.21 -3.44 8.87
N LEU A 160 -26.57 -3.60 7.71
CA LEU A 160 -25.58 -4.64 7.48
C LEU A 160 -24.38 -4.45 8.41
N LEU A 161 -23.81 -3.23 8.49
CA LEU A 161 -22.67 -2.94 9.35
C LEU A 161 -22.98 -3.17 10.81
N GLN A 162 -24.15 -2.73 11.31
CA GLN A 162 -24.56 -2.97 12.68
C GLN A 162 -24.72 -4.46 12.97
N ASN A 163 -25.32 -5.24 12.08
CA ASN A 163 -25.50 -6.68 12.27
C ASN A 163 -24.17 -7.45 12.28
N ILE A 164 -23.21 -7.06 11.44
CA ILE A 164 -21.89 -7.70 11.44
C ILE A 164 -21.20 -7.55 12.80
N PHE A 165 -21.27 -6.36 13.43
CA PHE A 165 -20.58 -6.08 14.69
C PHE A 165 -21.39 -6.40 15.94
N VAL A 166 -22.55 -7.06 15.81
CA VAL A 166 -23.28 -7.57 16.99
C VAL A 166 -22.38 -8.54 17.75
N LYS A 167 -22.16 -8.24 19.04
CA LYS A 167 -21.33 -9.07 19.92
C LYS A 167 -21.82 -10.52 19.95
N ASP A 168 -20.89 -11.44 20.06
CA ASP A 168 -21.11 -12.88 20.14
C ASP A 168 -21.71 -13.52 18.87
N THR A 169 -21.66 -12.82 17.72
CA THR A 169 -21.99 -13.39 16.40
C THR A 169 -20.74 -13.84 15.65
N PRO A 170 -20.84 -14.78 14.68
CA PRO A 170 -19.66 -15.29 13.96
C PRO A 170 -18.87 -14.26 13.17
N LEU A 171 -19.45 -13.11 12.83
CA LEU A 171 -18.83 -12.10 11.97
C LEU A 171 -18.19 -10.93 12.72
N HIS A 172 -18.44 -10.80 14.05
CA HIS A 172 -18.08 -9.58 14.80
C HIS A 172 -16.59 -9.48 15.15
N ASP A 173 -15.90 -10.62 15.23
CA ASP A 173 -14.51 -10.66 15.65
C ASP A 173 -13.58 -10.54 14.43
N GLY A 174 -13.03 -9.37 14.25
CA GLY A 174 -12.16 -9.02 13.12
C GLY A 174 -12.59 -7.73 12.43
N ALA A 175 -12.06 -7.53 11.23
CA ALA A 175 -12.32 -6.35 10.43
C ALA A 175 -13.34 -6.62 9.31
N VAL A 176 -14.11 -5.59 8.99
CA VAL A 176 -14.90 -5.51 7.76
C VAL A 176 -14.07 -4.80 6.71
N ILE A 177 -13.93 -5.37 5.51
CA ILE A 177 -13.27 -4.73 4.39
C ILE A 177 -14.31 -4.23 3.40
N ILE A 178 -14.23 -2.93 3.11
CA ILE A 178 -15.13 -2.21 2.22
C ILE A 178 -14.33 -1.79 0.97
N ARG A 179 -14.84 -2.15 -0.20
CA ARG A 179 -14.31 -1.75 -1.50
C ARG A 179 -15.41 -1.04 -2.28
N GLY A 180 -15.18 0.24 -2.60
CA GLY A 180 -16.22 1.08 -3.19
C GLY A 180 -17.41 1.18 -2.24
N ASN A 181 -18.62 0.86 -2.74
CA ASN A 181 -19.86 0.84 -1.96
C ASN A 181 -20.25 -0.57 -1.43
N ARG A 182 -19.30 -1.54 -1.42
CA ARG A 182 -19.62 -2.93 -1.02
C ARG A 182 -18.77 -3.39 0.16
N VAL A 183 -19.40 -4.09 1.09
CA VAL A 183 -18.74 -4.94 2.09
C VAL A 183 -18.27 -6.20 1.37
N VAL A 184 -16.95 -6.35 1.17
CA VAL A 184 -16.37 -7.50 0.46
C VAL A 184 -16.27 -8.71 1.37
N ALA A 185 -15.78 -8.51 2.59
CA ALA A 185 -15.65 -9.56 3.59
C ALA A 185 -15.76 -9.00 5.02
N ALA A 186 -16.08 -9.88 5.95
CA ALA A 186 -16.10 -9.61 7.39
C ALA A 186 -15.23 -10.62 8.14
N CYS A 187 -14.99 -10.40 9.43
CA CYS A 187 -14.13 -11.25 10.26
C CYS A 187 -12.70 -11.39 9.69
N CYS A 188 -12.19 -10.36 9.04
CA CYS A 188 -10.85 -10.38 8.45
C CYS A 188 -9.78 -10.12 9.51
N LEU A 189 -8.66 -10.88 9.43
CA LEU A 189 -7.52 -10.71 10.31
C LEU A 189 -6.59 -9.62 9.80
N LEU A 190 -6.28 -8.65 10.65
CA LEU A 190 -5.35 -7.57 10.36
C LEU A 190 -4.04 -7.72 11.14
N PRO A 191 -2.92 -7.23 10.61
CA PRO A 191 -1.66 -7.19 11.34
C PRO A 191 -1.75 -6.21 12.51
N LEU A 192 -1.18 -6.57 13.64
CA LEU A 192 -1.03 -5.66 14.77
C LEU A 192 0.24 -4.82 14.58
N THR A 193 0.20 -3.56 15.00
CA THR A 193 1.41 -2.71 15.01
C THR A 193 2.43 -3.23 16.02
N GLU A 194 3.70 -3.16 15.66
CA GLU A 194 4.84 -3.48 16.54
C GLU A 194 5.25 -2.29 17.42
N ASN A 195 4.61 -1.13 17.27
CA ASN A 195 4.93 0.07 18.04
C ASN A 195 4.57 -0.12 19.53
N ARG A 196 5.60 -0.17 20.38
CA ARG A 196 5.47 -0.35 21.83
C ARG A 196 5.14 0.93 22.59
N ASN A 197 5.25 2.09 21.93
CA ASN A 197 5.03 3.40 22.57
C ASN A 197 3.55 3.82 22.57
N LEU A 198 2.64 2.92 22.20
CA LEU A 198 1.21 3.22 22.20
C LEU A 198 0.64 3.18 23.62
N SER A 199 -0.34 4.07 23.86
CA SER A 199 -1.08 4.09 25.11
C SER A 199 -1.67 2.70 25.42
N GLN A 200 -1.62 2.30 26.69
CA GLN A 200 -2.23 1.04 27.16
C GLN A 200 -3.75 1.00 27.02
N GLU A 201 -4.38 2.16 26.87
CA GLU A 201 -5.83 2.27 26.64
C GLU A 201 -6.25 1.80 25.23
N LEU A 202 -5.31 1.56 24.33
CA LEU A 202 -5.61 1.11 22.99
C LEU A 202 -5.74 -0.42 22.94
N GLY A 203 -6.97 -0.90 22.80
CA GLY A 203 -7.26 -2.33 22.63
C GLY A 203 -6.79 -2.90 21.30
N THR A 204 -7.05 -4.20 21.09
CA THR A 204 -6.60 -4.97 19.92
C THR A 204 -7.06 -4.36 18.59
N ARG A 205 -8.32 -3.86 18.50
CA ARG A 205 -8.86 -3.21 17.27
C ARG A 205 -8.09 -1.95 16.89
N HIS A 206 -7.68 -1.13 17.86
CA HIS A 206 -6.87 0.05 17.59
C HIS A 206 -5.47 -0.32 17.09
N ARG A 207 -4.85 -1.32 17.72
CA ARG A 207 -3.53 -1.82 17.32
C ARG A 207 -3.57 -2.44 15.93
N ALA A 208 -4.65 -3.14 15.59
CA ALA A 208 -4.89 -3.69 14.26
C ALA A 208 -5.10 -2.59 13.21
N ALA A 209 -5.83 -1.53 13.56
CA ALA A 209 -6.04 -0.38 12.69
C ALA A 209 -4.72 0.32 12.36
N ILE A 210 -3.88 0.60 13.36
CA ILE A 210 -2.57 1.20 13.15
C ILE A 210 -1.70 0.28 12.29
N GLY A 211 -1.57 -1.01 12.65
CA GLY A 211 -0.74 -1.98 11.93
C GLY A 211 -1.15 -2.16 10.46
N MET A 212 -2.45 -2.13 10.17
CA MET A 212 -2.95 -2.16 8.79
C MET A 212 -2.63 -0.86 8.04
N SER A 213 -2.73 0.30 8.71
CA SER A 213 -2.42 1.60 8.12
C SER A 213 -0.91 1.82 7.88
N GLU A 214 -0.03 1.09 8.57
CA GLU A 214 1.41 1.07 8.32
C GLU A 214 1.76 0.31 7.03
N GLN A 215 0.95 -0.68 6.64
CA GLN A 215 1.20 -1.59 5.52
C GLN A 215 0.44 -1.25 4.24
N SER A 216 -0.54 -0.35 4.33
CA SER A 216 -1.38 0.04 3.19
C SER A 216 -1.80 1.50 3.26
N ASP A 217 -2.33 2.01 2.15
CA ASP A 217 -2.94 3.34 2.07
C ASP A 217 -4.43 3.35 2.45
N ALA A 218 -4.94 2.24 2.99
CA ALA A 218 -6.32 2.12 3.44
C ALA A 218 -6.64 3.11 4.57
N MET A 219 -7.92 3.46 4.68
CA MET A 219 -8.45 4.21 5.82
C MET A 219 -9.14 3.23 6.76
N ILE A 220 -8.80 3.26 8.04
CA ILE A 220 -9.35 2.31 8.99
C ILE A 220 -10.11 3.04 10.09
N LEU A 221 -11.41 2.85 10.13
CA LEU A 221 -12.33 3.38 11.13
C LEU A 221 -12.49 2.40 12.28
N VAL A 222 -12.32 2.89 13.50
CA VAL A 222 -12.44 2.10 14.74
C VAL A 222 -13.47 2.74 15.65
N VAL A 223 -14.34 1.91 16.22
CA VAL A 223 -15.19 2.27 17.37
C VAL A 223 -14.75 1.45 18.56
N SER A 224 -14.44 2.12 19.67
CA SER A 224 -14.04 1.47 20.91
C SER A 224 -15.24 0.80 21.61
N GLU A 225 -15.09 -0.45 21.98
CA GLU A 225 -16.11 -1.17 22.77
C GLU A 225 -16.15 -0.74 24.24
N GLU A 226 -15.08 -0.15 24.74
CA GLU A 226 -15.01 0.30 26.13
C GLU A 226 -15.60 1.70 26.31
N THR A 227 -15.20 2.62 25.42
CA THR A 227 -15.52 4.05 25.57
C THR A 227 -16.55 4.56 24.57
N GLY A 228 -16.75 3.86 23.44
CA GLY A 228 -17.51 4.35 22.28
C GLY A 228 -16.76 5.38 21.46
N THR A 229 -15.50 5.67 21.78
CA THR A 229 -14.68 6.64 21.06
C THR A 229 -14.48 6.22 19.61
N ILE A 230 -14.68 7.16 18.69
CA ILE A 230 -14.47 6.96 17.26
C ILE A 230 -13.07 7.44 16.91
N SER A 231 -12.35 6.61 16.14
CA SER A 231 -10.98 6.91 15.71
C SER A 231 -10.78 6.48 14.25
N ILE A 232 -9.87 7.17 13.53
CA ILE A 232 -9.43 6.76 12.20
C ILE A 232 -7.92 6.59 12.21
N ALA A 233 -7.44 5.43 11.72
CA ALA A 233 -6.02 5.19 11.47
C ALA A 233 -5.67 5.40 9.99
N ARG A 234 -4.55 6.09 9.75
CA ARG A 234 -3.98 6.34 8.42
C ARG A 234 -2.47 6.54 8.52
N ASN A 235 -1.70 5.90 7.63
CA ASN A 235 -0.24 6.03 7.54
C ASN A 235 0.51 5.78 8.88
N GLY A 236 0.03 4.85 9.70
CA GLY A 236 0.60 4.56 11.02
C GLY A 236 0.17 5.50 12.15
N GLU A 237 -0.63 6.51 11.86
CA GLU A 237 -1.13 7.48 12.85
C GLU A 237 -2.60 7.23 13.18
N LEU A 238 -3.00 7.49 14.43
CA LEU A 238 -4.36 7.33 14.93
C LEU A 238 -4.95 8.67 15.36
N MET A 239 -5.95 9.14 14.61
CA MET A 239 -6.77 10.31 14.97
C MET A 239 -7.92 9.84 15.88
N ARG A 240 -8.01 10.37 17.08
CA ARG A 240 -9.00 9.97 18.10
C ARG A 240 -10.03 11.07 18.37
N TYR A 241 -11.12 10.67 19.04
CA TYR A 241 -12.19 11.56 19.49
C TYR A 241 -12.91 12.30 18.34
N LEU A 242 -13.05 11.58 17.23
CA LEU A 242 -13.74 12.13 16.06
C LEU A 242 -15.24 12.16 16.27
N THR A 243 -15.89 13.19 15.73
CA THR A 243 -17.34 13.22 15.57
C THR A 243 -17.75 12.42 14.34
N VAL A 244 -19.02 12.10 14.22
CA VAL A 244 -19.56 11.39 13.05
C VAL A 244 -19.41 12.23 11.78
N ASP A 245 -19.52 13.55 11.89
CA ASP A 245 -19.36 14.48 10.78
C ASP A 245 -17.89 14.54 10.32
N ASP A 246 -16.92 14.53 11.26
CA ASP A 246 -15.50 14.43 10.95
C ASP A 246 -15.19 13.14 10.17
N VAL A 247 -15.78 12.00 10.61
CA VAL A 247 -15.62 10.71 9.91
C VAL A 247 -16.11 10.80 8.48
N LYS A 248 -17.29 11.37 8.24
CA LYS A 248 -17.87 11.53 6.91
C LYS A 248 -16.98 12.40 6.02
N GLU A 249 -16.48 13.52 6.52
CA GLU A 249 -15.63 14.44 5.77
C GLU A 249 -14.25 13.82 5.46
N ILE A 250 -13.61 13.16 6.44
CA ILE A 250 -12.31 12.49 6.26
C ILE A 250 -12.43 11.38 5.22
N LEU A 251 -13.46 10.53 5.31
CA LEU A 251 -13.68 9.45 4.35
C LEU A 251 -14.02 9.98 2.97
N ARG A 252 -14.87 11.03 2.85
CA ARG A 252 -15.17 11.69 1.58
C ARG A 252 -13.90 12.16 0.89
N THR A 253 -13.06 12.91 1.58
CA THR A 253 -11.80 13.44 1.05
C THR A 253 -10.83 12.33 0.66
N ALA A 254 -10.81 11.22 1.40
CA ALA A 254 -9.89 10.12 1.16
C ALA A 254 -10.32 9.21 0.01
N ILE A 255 -11.63 8.99 -0.18
CA ILE A 255 -12.21 8.07 -1.16
C ILE A 255 -12.55 8.80 -2.47
N PHE A 256 -13.08 10.02 -2.37
CA PHE A 256 -13.45 10.81 -3.53
C PHE A 256 -12.22 11.34 -4.27
N ARG A 257 -12.01 10.86 -5.50
CA ARG A 257 -11.07 11.46 -6.46
C ARG A 257 -11.91 12.15 -7.54
N PRO A 258 -12.01 13.48 -7.53
CA PRO A 258 -12.76 14.16 -8.57
C PRO A 258 -12.14 13.84 -9.95
N HIS A 259 -12.96 13.31 -10.85
CA HIS A 259 -12.59 12.91 -12.22
C HIS A 259 -11.95 14.05 -13.03
N ALA A 260 -12.23 15.30 -12.66
CA ALA A 260 -11.80 16.50 -13.36
C ALA A 260 -10.32 16.87 -13.13
N ALA A 261 -9.72 16.52 -12.00
CA ALA A 261 -8.37 17.01 -11.67
C ALA A 261 -7.25 16.33 -12.47
N VAL A 262 -7.43 15.06 -12.87
CA VAL A 262 -6.39 14.34 -13.62
C VAL A 262 -6.47 14.64 -15.13
N LYS A 263 -7.68 14.80 -15.67
CA LYS A 263 -7.87 15.05 -17.10
C LYS A 263 -7.50 16.49 -17.49
N ASN A 264 -7.80 17.45 -16.63
CA ASN A 264 -7.47 18.86 -16.89
C ASN A 264 -5.96 19.14 -16.71
N SER A 265 -5.30 18.54 -15.72
CA SER A 265 -3.84 18.71 -15.50
C SER A 265 -2.98 18.15 -16.66
N LEU A 266 -3.35 17.00 -17.23
CA LEU A 266 -2.65 16.42 -18.38
C LEU A 266 -2.98 17.14 -19.69
N VAL A 267 -4.26 17.49 -19.89
CA VAL A 267 -4.68 18.22 -21.10
C VAL A 267 -4.18 19.66 -21.12
N GLU A 268 -4.15 20.34 -19.96
CA GLU A 268 -3.54 21.67 -19.85
C GLU A 268 -2.01 21.61 -20.01
N LYS A 269 -1.35 20.59 -19.45
CA LYS A 269 0.08 20.39 -19.63
C LYS A 269 0.44 20.06 -21.09
N ILE A 270 -0.38 19.28 -21.77
CA ILE A 270 -0.21 18.98 -23.21
C ILE A 270 -0.53 20.23 -24.05
N LYS A 271 -1.59 20.98 -23.72
CA LYS A 271 -1.89 22.26 -24.40
C LYS A 271 -0.83 23.33 -24.19
N SER A 272 -0.22 23.41 -23.00
CA SER A 272 0.88 24.35 -22.75
C SER A 272 2.18 23.98 -23.49
N LEU A 273 2.39 22.68 -23.76
CA LEU A 273 3.53 22.19 -24.54
C LEU A 273 3.32 22.34 -26.06
N TRP A 274 2.07 22.36 -26.54
CA TRP A 274 1.75 22.49 -27.98
C TRP A 274 1.28 23.89 -28.38
N GLY A 275 1.00 24.77 -27.40
CA GLY A 275 0.57 26.16 -27.64
C GLY A 275 1.68 27.20 -27.76
N GLY A 276 2.93 26.78 -27.73
CA GLY A 276 4.13 27.65 -27.71
C GLY A 276 4.72 28.04 -29.03
N GLU A 277 3.99 27.98 -30.17
CA GLU A 277 4.45 28.51 -31.44
C GLU A 277 3.31 29.16 -32.23
N LYS A 278 3.06 30.43 -31.92
CA LYS A 278 2.54 31.42 -32.89
C LYS A 278 2.64 32.81 -32.28
N LYS A 279 3.80 33.41 -32.40
CA LYS A 279 3.95 34.85 -32.70
C LYS A 279 5.33 35.09 -33.33
#